data_47f6f7fb139bedf91f830dab561925b2
#
_entry.id   47f6f7fb139bedf91f830dab561925b2
#
_cell.length_a   1.000
_cell.length_b   1.000
_cell.length_c   1.000
_cell.angle_alpha   90.00
_cell.angle_beta   90.00
_cell.angle_gamma   90.00
#
_symmetry.space_group_name_H-M   'P 1'
#
loop_
_entity.id
_entity.type
_entity.pdbx_description
1 polymer ?
#
loop_
_entity_poly.entity_id
_entity_poly.type
_entity_poly.pdbx_seq_one_letter_code
_entity_poly.pdbx_strand_id
1 'polypeptide(L)' 'MLLLTYAITCYDSLDREQYYITDAVDDDHAQRLFFHDRETQPGKFGDWQPAVTTLIQA' A
#
# COMPACT_ATOMS: atom_id res chain seq x y z
N MET A 1 -20.19 -1.90 -6.89
CA MET A 1 -18.96 -1.11 -6.96
C MET A 1 -17.83 -1.98 -7.49
N LEU A 2 -17.08 -1.50 -8.46
CA LEU A 2 -15.98 -2.24 -9.03
C LEU A 2 -14.69 -2.00 -8.24
N LEU A 3 -14.04 -3.08 -7.79
CA LEU A 3 -12.74 -2.98 -7.14
C LEU A 3 -11.63 -3.27 -8.13
N LEU A 4 -10.57 -2.49 -8.04
CA LEU A 4 -9.35 -2.63 -8.83
C LEU A 4 -8.23 -3.07 -7.89
N THR A 5 -7.23 -3.77 -8.41
CA THR A 5 -6.09 -4.21 -7.60
C THR A 5 -4.90 -3.27 -7.79
N TYR A 6 -4.39 -2.73 -6.69
CA TYR A 6 -3.26 -1.79 -6.68
C TYR A 6 -2.09 -2.39 -5.92
N ALA A 7 -0.89 -2.05 -6.35
CA ALA A 7 0.34 -2.31 -5.61
C ALA A 7 0.97 -0.98 -5.23
N ILE A 8 1.23 -0.80 -3.94
CA ILE A 8 1.96 0.36 -3.44
C ILE A 8 3.39 -0.08 -3.18
N THR A 9 4.32 0.48 -3.95
CA THR A 9 5.74 0.22 -3.75
C THR A 9 6.22 1.04 -2.56
N CYS A 10 6.80 0.37 -1.57
CA CYS A 10 7.24 0.99 -0.34
C CYS A 10 8.71 0.66 -0.08
N TYR A 11 9.35 1.44 0.77
CA TYR A 11 10.71 1.17 1.24
C TYR A 11 10.72 1.14 2.76
N ASP A 12 11.36 0.13 3.34
CA ASP A 12 11.44 -0.01 4.79
C ASP A 12 12.65 0.73 5.35
N SER A 13 12.89 0.62 6.67
CA SER A 13 13.98 1.32 7.35
C SER A 13 15.36 0.88 6.88
N LEU A 14 15.45 -0.30 6.26
CA LEU A 14 16.71 -0.82 5.67
C LEU A 14 16.80 -0.52 4.17
N ASP A 15 15.91 0.34 3.66
CA ASP A 15 15.82 0.73 2.25
C ASP A 15 15.55 -0.46 1.32
N ARG A 16 14.85 -1.47 1.83
CA ARG A 16 14.43 -2.62 1.03
C ARG A 16 13.09 -2.34 0.40
N GLU A 17 12.92 -2.74 -0.85
CA GLU A 17 11.67 -2.57 -1.57
C GLU A 17 10.63 -3.57 -1.07
N GLN A 18 9.47 -3.04 -0.71
CA GLN A 18 8.33 -3.82 -0.23
C GLN A 18 7.09 -3.45 -1.03
N TYR A 19 6.16 -4.39 -1.15
CA TYR A 19 4.91 -4.16 -1.88
C TYR A 19 3.73 -4.39 -0.97
N TYR A 20 2.80 -3.41 -0.96
CA TYR A 20 1.50 -3.54 -0.32
C TYR A 20 0.47 -3.67 -1.42
N ILE A 21 -0.23 -4.82 -1.48
CA ILE A 21 -1.20 -5.11 -2.53
C ILE A 21 -2.59 -5.14 -1.92
N THR A 22 -3.51 -4.38 -2.51
CA THR A 22 -4.88 -4.28 -2.00
C THR A 22 -5.87 -4.00 -3.13
N ASP A 23 -7.12 -4.41 -2.91
CA ASP A 23 -8.23 -4.05 -3.77
C ASP A 23 -8.82 -2.74 -3.28
N ALA A 24 -9.09 -1.82 -4.19
CA ALA A 24 -9.63 -0.50 -3.86
C ALA A 24 -10.41 0.06 -5.05
N VAL A 25 -11.19 1.11 -4.81
CA VAL A 25 -11.98 1.76 -5.87
C VAL A 25 -11.12 2.68 -6.75
N ASP A 26 -10.05 3.24 -6.17
CA ASP A 26 -9.08 4.09 -6.87
C ASP A 26 -7.76 4.11 -6.10
N ASP A 27 -6.76 4.84 -6.62
CA ASP A 27 -5.43 4.90 -6.01
C ASP A 27 -5.44 5.62 -4.66
N ASP A 28 -6.26 6.65 -4.50
CA ASP A 28 -6.40 7.36 -3.23
C ASP A 28 -6.94 6.43 -2.14
N HIS A 29 -7.94 5.63 -2.48
CA HIS A 29 -8.50 4.63 -1.57
C HIS A 29 -7.44 3.59 -1.18
N ALA A 30 -6.64 3.12 -2.16
CA ALA A 30 -5.56 2.17 -1.90
C ALA A 30 -4.54 2.75 -0.90
N GLN A 31 -4.17 4.01 -1.06
CA GLN A 31 -3.23 4.68 -0.15
C GLN A 31 -3.82 4.82 1.25
N ARG A 32 -5.10 5.14 1.37
CA ARG A 32 -5.76 5.24 2.68
C ARG A 32 -5.80 3.90 3.39
N LEU A 33 -6.04 2.82 2.66
CA LEU A 33 -6.00 1.47 3.23
C LEU A 33 -4.61 1.12 3.73
N PHE A 34 -3.58 1.49 2.97
CA PHE A 34 -2.19 1.28 3.39
C PHE A 34 -1.88 2.04 4.69
N PHE A 35 -2.24 3.31 4.78
CA PHE A 35 -1.98 4.11 5.98
C PHE A 35 -2.75 3.58 7.18
N HIS A 36 -3.97 3.11 6.98
CA HIS A 36 -4.76 2.47 8.03
C HIS A 36 -4.06 1.21 8.55
N ASP A 37 -3.62 0.34 7.64
CA ASP A 37 -2.94 -0.90 8.03
C ASP A 37 -1.60 -0.60 8.71
N ARG A 38 -0.88 0.43 8.27
CA ARG A 38 0.36 0.84 8.91
C ARG A 38 0.13 1.29 10.34
N GLU A 39 -0.96 2.00 10.62
CA GLU A 39 -1.32 2.43 11.97
C GLU A 39 -1.76 1.26 12.86
N THR A 40 -2.55 0.35 12.30
CA THR A 40 -3.13 -0.76 13.08
C THR A 40 -2.19 -1.95 13.21
N GLN A 41 -1.20 -2.07 12.32
CA GLN A 41 -0.23 -3.18 12.33
C GLN A 41 1.20 -2.64 12.26
N PRO A 42 1.63 -1.85 13.29
CA PRO A 42 2.95 -1.21 13.24
C PRO A 42 4.11 -2.21 13.24
N GLY A 43 3.91 -3.41 13.76
CA GLY A 43 4.93 -4.45 13.73
C GLY A 43 5.18 -5.02 12.34
N LYS A 44 4.24 -4.82 11.40
CA LYS A 44 4.34 -5.32 10.03
C LYS A 44 4.70 -4.22 9.03
N PHE A 45 4.04 -3.06 9.14
CA PHE A 45 4.16 -1.97 8.15
C PHE A 45 4.70 -0.67 8.72
N GLY A 46 5.02 -0.62 10.01
CA GLY A 46 5.27 0.65 10.70
C GLY A 46 6.41 1.48 10.14
N ASP A 47 7.44 0.84 9.57
CA ASP A 47 8.60 1.52 8.99
C ASP A 47 8.51 1.65 7.47
N TRP A 48 7.42 1.21 6.85
CA TRP A 48 7.26 1.29 5.39
C TRP A 48 6.90 2.70 4.96
N GLN A 49 7.62 3.22 3.96
CA GLN A 49 7.36 4.54 3.38
C GLN A 49 6.85 4.34 1.95
N PRO A 50 5.63 4.82 1.63
CA PRO A 50 5.08 4.64 0.29
C PRO A 50 5.79 5.54 -0.72
N ALA A 51 6.04 5.02 -1.91
CA ALA A 51 6.67 5.76 -3.00
C ALA A 51 5.75 5.88 -4.21
N VAL A 52 5.27 4.76 -4.75
CA VAL A 52 4.47 4.74 -5.99
C VAL A 52 3.28 3.82 -5.81
N THR A 53 2.09 4.26 -6.26
CA THR A 53 0.90 3.45 -6.33
C THR A 53 0.63 3.09 -7.78
N THR A 54 0.54 1.79 -8.08
CA THR A 54 0.39 1.29 -9.44
C THR A 54 -0.85 0.41 -9.55
N LEU A 55 -1.67 0.65 -10.57
CA LEU A 55 -2.78 -0.25 -10.90
C LEU A 55 -2.20 -1.48 -11.58
N ILE A 56 -2.41 -2.66 -11.01
CA ILE A 56 -1.88 -3.91 -11.55
C ILE A 56 -2.96 -4.81 -12.12
N GLN A 57 -4.23 -4.59 -11.76
CA GLN A 57 -5.32 -5.37 -12.31
C GLN A 57 -6.64 -4.62 -12.15
N ALA A 58 -7.40 -4.58 -13.23
CA ALA A 58 -8.74 -3.99 -13.23
C ALA A 58 -9.81 -5.07 -13.09
#